data_54a87888a147ee42be763ddfb9d7a1f2
#
_entry.id   54a87888a147ee42be763ddfb9d7a1f2
#
_cell.length_a   1.000
_cell.length_b   1.000
_cell.length_c   1.000
_cell.angle_alpha   90.00
_cell.angle_beta   90.00
_cell.angle_gamma   90.00
#
_symmetry.space_group_name_H-M   'P 1'
#
loop_
_entity.id
_entity.type
_entity.pdbx_description
1 polymer ?
#
loop_
_entity_poly.entity_id
_entity_poly.type
_entity_poly.pdbx_seq_one_letter_code
_entity_poly.pdbx_strand_id
1 'polypeptide(L)'
;MRLFVQDEARFGLHEGITRRCITAPGVKPHQLVLPRYEYFWLFGATEPATGESFFLEMPALDSDCFQVFLDEFARANRESMNVLVIDGAPAHIAHSLIIPDNVVLFRLPPYCPELNPVERVWQDLRKRLLVGLPDGLKSLKDDVARIVCEYTPEILASITGYPYLRRASAQLI
;
A
#
# COMPACT_ATOMS: atom_id res chain seq x y z
N MET A 1 18.39 12.47 -4.77
CA MET A 1 17.34 11.64 -5.40
C MET A 1 16.75 10.74 -4.31
N ARG A 2 15.45 10.41 -4.35
CA ARG A 2 14.79 9.56 -3.33
C ARG A 2 14.23 8.31 -3.98
N LEU A 3 14.20 7.19 -3.27
CA LEU A 3 13.66 5.92 -3.75
C LEU A 3 12.46 5.54 -2.92
N PHE A 4 11.31 5.47 -3.56
CA PHE A 4 10.06 4.98 -2.99
C PHE A 4 9.68 3.65 -3.60
N VAL A 5 9.01 2.81 -2.83
CA VAL A 5 8.37 1.59 -3.33
C VAL A 5 6.87 1.75 -3.17
N GLN A 6 6.13 1.45 -4.22
CA GLN A 6 4.70 1.68 -4.31
C GLN A 6 3.95 0.35 -4.48
N ASP A 7 2.74 0.30 -3.96
CA ASP A 7 1.81 -0.82 -4.10
C ASP A 7 0.38 -0.40 -3.78
N GLU A 8 -0.60 -1.23 -4.11
CA GLU A 8 -2.01 -1.02 -3.79
C GLU A 8 -2.59 -2.16 -2.99
N ALA A 9 -3.51 -1.82 -2.11
CA ALA A 9 -4.30 -2.80 -1.38
C ALA A 9 -5.78 -2.49 -1.46
N ARG A 10 -6.58 -3.53 -1.73
CA ARG A 10 -8.03 -3.44 -1.63
C ARG A 10 -8.48 -3.69 -0.20
N PHE A 11 -9.41 -2.86 0.28
CA PHE A 11 -10.09 -3.01 1.56
C PHE A 11 -11.60 -3.02 1.33
N GLY A 12 -12.28 -4.04 1.85
CA GLY A 12 -13.70 -4.22 1.60
C GLY A 12 -14.43 -4.91 2.75
N LEU A 13 -15.75 -4.76 2.79
CA LEU A 13 -16.60 -5.28 3.86
C LEU A 13 -16.76 -6.81 3.78
N HIS A 14 -16.65 -7.37 2.56
CA HIS A 14 -16.76 -8.81 2.33
C HIS A 14 -15.43 -9.56 2.48
N GLU A 15 -14.32 -8.85 2.56
CA GLU A 15 -13.02 -9.47 2.79
C GLU A 15 -12.98 -10.04 4.20
N GLY A 16 -13.29 -11.32 4.29
CA GLY A 16 -13.10 -12.08 5.52
C GLY A 16 -11.62 -12.01 5.92
N ILE A 17 -11.36 -11.31 7.03
CA ILE A 17 -10.03 -11.24 7.59
C ILE A 17 -9.67 -12.64 8.03
N THR A 18 -8.88 -13.34 7.24
CA THR A 18 -8.45 -14.72 7.52
C THR A 18 -7.54 -14.72 8.72
N ARG A 19 -8.11 -14.96 9.90
CA ARG A 19 -7.33 -15.33 11.09
C ARG A 19 -7.04 -16.83 11.05
N ARG A 20 -5.84 -17.24 11.38
CA ARG A 20 -5.63 -18.62 11.85
C ARG A 20 -6.32 -18.74 13.21
N CYS A 21 -7.51 -19.33 13.21
CA CYS A 21 -8.18 -19.72 14.46
C CYS A 21 -7.66 -21.09 14.84
N ILE A 22 -7.03 -21.19 16.02
CA ILE A 22 -6.76 -22.46 16.66
C ILE A 22 -8.01 -22.75 17.50
N THR A 23 -8.77 -23.77 17.12
CA THR A 23 -9.94 -24.21 17.85
C THR A 23 -9.67 -25.59 18.47
N ALA A 24 -10.43 -25.95 19.50
CA ALA A 24 -10.42 -27.31 20.03
C ALA A 24 -10.85 -28.33 18.93
N PRO A 25 -10.37 -29.57 18.98
CA PRO A 25 -10.81 -30.60 18.05
C PRO A 25 -12.33 -30.71 17.98
N GLY A 26 -12.88 -30.70 16.76
CA GLY A 26 -14.33 -30.79 16.53
C GLY A 26 -15.09 -29.46 16.56
N VAL A 27 -14.43 -28.34 16.90
CA VAL A 27 -15.05 -27.00 16.87
C VAL A 27 -14.71 -26.32 15.55
N LYS A 28 -15.75 -25.99 14.74
CA LYS A 28 -15.57 -25.19 13.52
C LYS A 28 -15.41 -23.71 13.89
N PRO A 29 -14.37 -23.01 13.42
CA PRO A 29 -14.26 -21.58 13.62
C PRO A 29 -15.39 -20.86 12.87
N HIS A 30 -16.06 -19.94 13.53
CA HIS A 30 -17.06 -19.06 12.91
C HIS A 30 -16.43 -17.68 12.75
N GLN A 31 -16.55 -17.11 11.55
CA GLN A 31 -16.14 -15.74 11.27
C GLN A 31 -17.40 -14.95 10.90
N LEU A 32 -17.56 -13.79 11.54
CA LEU A 32 -18.57 -12.83 11.14
C LEU A 32 -18.07 -12.10 9.88
N VAL A 33 -18.89 -12.07 8.85
CA VAL A 33 -18.61 -11.39 7.60
C VAL A 33 -19.81 -10.51 7.26
N LEU A 34 -19.56 -9.27 6.85
CA LEU A 34 -20.62 -8.43 6.31
C LEU A 34 -20.86 -8.82 4.83
N PRO A 35 -22.07 -9.24 4.44
CA PRO A 35 -22.35 -9.65 3.07
C PRO A 35 -22.58 -8.42 2.14
N ARG A 36 -21.64 -7.49 2.14
CA ARG A 36 -21.66 -6.28 1.31
C ARG A 36 -20.42 -6.23 0.46
N TYR A 37 -20.59 -6.09 -0.86
CA TYR A 37 -19.51 -6.04 -1.85
C TYR A 37 -19.01 -4.60 -2.06
N GLU A 38 -18.92 -3.83 -0.99
CA GLU A 38 -18.38 -2.46 -1.01
C GLU A 38 -16.91 -2.51 -0.66
N TYR A 39 -16.08 -1.81 -1.42
CA TYR A 39 -14.63 -1.75 -1.22
C TYR A 39 -14.06 -0.42 -1.74
N PHE A 40 -12.82 -0.17 -1.36
CA PHE A 40 -11.98 0.90 -1.90
C PHE A 40 -10.54 0.40 -2.02
N TRP A 41 -9.72 1.17 -2.70
CA TRP A 41 -8.30 0.91 -2.82
C TRP A 41 -7.51 1.92 -2.00
N LEU A 42 -6.43 1.47 -1.39
CA LEU A 42 -5.43 2.31 -0.77
C LEU A 42 -4.14 2.17 -1.56
N PHE A 43 -3.70 3.25 -2.20
CA PHE A 43 -2.44 3.35 -2.89
C PHE A 43 -1.41 3.87 -1.89
N GLY A 44 -0.24 3.25 -1.82
CA GLY A 44 0.79 3.63 -0.88
C GLY A 44 2.17 3.63 -1.50
N ALA A 45 2.96 4.65 -1.19
CA ALA A 45 4.39 4.69 -1.47
C ALA A 45 5.16 4.91 -0.16
N THR A 46 6.22 4.15 0.04
CA THR A 46 7.10 4.30 1.21
C THR A 46 8.54 4.44 0.76
N GLU A 47 9.32 5.28 1.45
CA GLU A 47 10.77 5.36 1.29
C GLU A 47 11.45 4.43 2.30
N PRO A 48 12.03 3.30 1.89
CA PRO A 48 12.57 2.31 2.83
C PRO A 48 13.76 2.80 3.66
N ALA A 49 14.43 3.86 3.21
CA ALA A 49 15.57 4.44 3.89
C ALA A 49 15.18 5.28 5.11
N THR A 50 14.14 6.09 4.98
CA THR A 50 13.70 7.06 5.99
C THR A 50 12.38 6.68 6.66
N GLY A 51 11.53 5.90 5.96
CA GLY A 51 10.17 5.57 6.37
C GLY A 51 9.16 6.68 6.02
N GLU A 52 9.56 7.71 5.29
CA GLU A 52 8.58 8.65 4.75
C GLU A 52 7.62 7.94 3.81
N SER A 53 6.38 8.41 3.79
CA SER A 53 5.32 7.71 3.08
C SER A 53 4.29 8.68 2.51
N PHE A 54 3.59 8.19 1.49
CA PHE A 54 2.47 8.86 0.88
C PHE A 54 1.37 7.81 0.65
N PHE A 55 0.16 8.07 1.17
CA PHE A 55 -0.99 7.19 1.00
C PHE A 55 -2.15 7.98 0.41
N LEU A 56 -2.89 7.35 -0.50
CA LEU A 56 -4.05 7.94 -1.14
C LEU A 56 -5.17 6.91 -1.29
N GLU A 57 -6.37 7.26 -0.83
CA GLU A 57 -7.57 6.45 -1.03
C GLU A 57 -8.11 6.66 -2.44
N MET A 58 -8.40 5.56 -3.15
CA MET A 58 -8.89 5.57 -4.52
C MET A 58 -10.11 4.66 -4.69
N PRO A 59 -11.04 5.01 -5.59
CA PRO A 59 -12.24 4.21 -5.81
C PRO A 59 -11.99 2.94 -6.63
N ALA A 60 -10.94 2.93 -7.46
CA ALA A 60 -10.65 1.84 -8.39
C ALA A 60 -9.13 1.62 -8.54
N LEU A 61 -8.76 0.47 -9.11
CA LEU A 61 -7.42 0.19 -9.58
C LEU A 61 -7.42 0.24 -11.11
N ASP A 62 -7.22 1.43 -11.64
CA ASP A 62 -7.12 1.70 -13.07
C ASP A 62 -6.08 2.79 -13.36
N SER A 63 -5.84 3.06 -14.64
CA SER A 63 -4.83 4.03 -15.06
C SER A 63 -5.18 5.47 -14.68
N ASP A 64 -6.45 5.81 -14.60
CA ASP A 64 -6.89 7.17 -14.25
C ASP A 64 -6.64 7.43 -12.76
N CYS A 65 -6.98 6.47 -11.91
CA CYS A 65 -6.67 6.51 -10.48
C CYS A 65 -5.15 6.54 -10.24
N PHE A 66 -4.39 5.75 -11.01
CA PHE A 66 -2.93 5.75 -10.89
C PHE A 66 -2.33 7.08 -11.37
N GLN A 67 -2.89 7.72 -12.41
CA GLN A 67 -2.48 9.06 -12.82
C GLN A 67 -2.69 10.09 -11.69
N VAL A 68 -3.86 10.08 -11.06
CA VAL A 68 -4.14 10.96 -9.90
C VAL A 68 -3.13 10.71 -8.77
N PHE A 69 -2.82 9.44 -8.49
CA PHE A 69 -1.81 9.09 -7.49
C PHE A 69 -0.43 9.65 -7.84
N LEU A 70 0.01 9.51 -9.10
CA LEU A 70 1.30 10.04 -9.57
C LEU A 70 1.39 11.56 -9.43
N ASP A 71 0.32 12.27 -9.81
CA ASP A 71 0.28 13.73 -9.75
C ASP A 71 0.34 14.25 -8.31
N GLU A 72 -0.44 13.63 -7.41
CA GLU A 72 -0.45 14.01 -5.99
C GLU A 72 0.86 13.62 -5.28
N PHE A 73 1.41 12.44 -5.59
CA PHE A 73 2.71 12.01 -5.09
C PHE A 73 3.83 12.95 -5.53
N ALA A 74 3.85 13.33 -6.83
CA ALA A 74 4.82 14.26 -7.38
C ALA A 74 4.73 15.64 -6.71
N ARG A 75 3.50 16.12 -6.48
CA ARG A 75 3.25 17.40 -5.79
C ARG A 75 3.72 17.37 -4.34
N ALA A 76 3.45 16.27 -3.62
CA ALA A 76 3.88 16.10 -2.24
C ALA A 76 5.41 16.03 -2.10
N ASN A 77 6.09 15.51 -3.13
CA ASN A 77 7.54 15.32 -3.15
C ASN A 77 8.27 16.23 -4.17
N ARG A 78 7.77 17.44 -4.40
CA ARG A 78 8.25 18.38 -5.44
C ARG A 78 9.70 18.83 -5.28
N GLU A 79 10.25 18.76 -4.06
CA GLU A 79 11.60 19.23 -3.75
C GLU A 79 12.70 18.19 -4.13
N SER A 80 12.30 17.03 -4.65
CA SER A 80 13.19 15.92 -4.99
C SER A 80 12.86 15.25 -6.30
N MET A 81 13.88 14.65 -6.93
CA MET A 81 13.68 13.61 -7.94
C MET A 81 13.37 12.28 -7.25
N ASN A 82 12.31 11.61 -7.68
CA ASN A 82 11.77 10.45 -7.00
C ASN A 82 11.77 9.24 -7.93
N VAL A 83 12.52 8.22 -7.59
CA VAL A 83 12.41 6.90 -8.23
C VAL A 83 11.28 6.16 -7.54
N LEU A 84 10.22 5.85 -8.26
CA LEU A 84 9.07 5.10 -7.78
C LEU A 84 9.14 3.67 -8.32
N VAL A 85 9.44 2.74 -7.44
CA VAL A 85 9.47 1.30 -7.76
C VAL A 85 8.05 0.78 -7.73
N ILE A 86 7.60 0.21 -8.85
CA ILE A 86 6.23 -0.29 -9.07
C ILE A 86 6.27 -1.74 -9.56
N ASP A 87 5.16 -2.44 -9.43
CA ASP A 87 4.97 -3.72 -10.09
C ASP A 87 4.58 -3.58 -11.58
N GLY A 88 4.28 -4.70 -12.23
CA GLY A 88 3.88 -4.75 -13.64
C GLY A 88 2.37 -4.74 -13.86
N ALA A 89 1.55 -4.19 -12.95
CA ALA A 89 0.11 -4.14 -13.12
C ALA A 89 -0.29 -3.37 -14.40
N PRO A 90 -1.35 -3.77 -15.11
CA PRO A 90 -1.78 -3.10 -16.34
C PRO A 90 -2.04 -1.58 -16.16
N ALA A 91 -2.52 -1.17 -15.00
CA ALA A 91 -2.75 0.24 -14.65
C ALA A 91 -1.45 1.07 -14.70
N HIS A 92 -0.30 0.45 -14.35
CA HIS A 92 1.01 1.11 -14.27
C HIS A 92 1.75 1.22 -15.62
N ILE A 93 1.27 0.50 -16.63
CA ILE A 93 1.91 0.43 -17.95
C ILE A 93 1.07 1.00 -19.09
N ALA A 94 -0.03 1.64 -18.76
CA ALA A 94 -0.92 2.25 -19.74
C ALA A 94 -0.17 3.36 -20.50
N HIS A 95 -0.31 3.38 -21.83
CA HIS A 95 0.32 4.38 -22.69
C HIS A 95 -0.25 5.81 -22.48
N SER A 96 -1.40 5.91 -21.82
CA SER A 96 -2.04 7.18 -21.50
C SER A 96 -1.43 7.91 -20.30
N LEU A 97 -0.57 7.23 -19.53
CA LEU A 97 0.05 7.83 -18.34
C LEU A 97 1.02 8.96 -18.71
N ILE A 98 0.86 10.07 -18.03
CA ILE A 98 1.76 11.24 -18.09
C ILE A 98 2.62 11.19 -16.83
N ILE A 99 3.90 10.87 -16.99
CA ILE A 99 4.80 10.77 -15.83
C ILE A 99 5.27 12.19 -15.47
N PRO A 100 5.05 12.64 -14.21
CA PRO A 100 5.53 13.95 -13.76
C PRO A 100 7.06 14.09 -13.85
N ASP A 101 7.55 15.29 -14.12
CA ASP A 101 8.99 15.58 -14.38
C ASP A 101 9.90 15.16 -13.23
N ASN A 102 9.40 15.15 -12.00
CA ASN A 102 10.17 14.77 -10.81
C ASN A 102 9.95 13.31 -10.39
N VAL A 103 9.39 12.47 -11.26
CA VAL A 103 9.14 11.04 -11.02
C VAL A 103 9.76 10.18 -12.11
N VAL A 104 10.46 9.12 -11.70
CA VAL A 104 10.98 8.08 -12.59
C VAL A 104 10.37 6.75 -12.15
N LEU A 105 9.64 6.10 -13.03
CA LEU A 105 9.07 4.77 -12.75
C LEU A 105 10.11 3.68 -12.99
N PHE A 106 10.33 2.83 -11.99
CA PHE A 106 11.18 1.64 -12.08
C PHE A 106 10.33 0.40 -11.81
N ARG A 107 10.25 -0.50 -12.80
CA ARG A 107 9.42 -1.71 -12.69
C ARG A 107 10.18 -2.86 -12.07
N LEU A 108 9.54 -3.52 -11.12
CA LEU A 108 10.02 -4.80 -10.60
C LEU A 108 9.87 -5.91 -11.66
N PRO A 109 10.71 -6.95 -11.59
CA PRO A 109 10.51 -8.15 -12.37
C PRO A 109 9.11 -8.76 -12.12
N PRO A 110 8.48 -9.33 -13.14
CA PRO A 110 7.18 -9.97 -12.97
C PRO A 110 7.26 -11.14 -11.97
N TYR A 111 6.17 -11.37 -11.27
CA TYR A 111 6.04 -12.48 -10.30
C TYR A 111 7.03 -12.47 -9.12
N CYS A 112 7.48 -11.30 -8.69
CA CYS A 112 8.39 -11.13 -7.55
C CYS A 112 7.78 -10.23 -6.45
N PRO A 113 6.60 -10.57 -5.88
CA PRO A 113 5.97 -9.75 -4.84
C PRO A 113 6.83 -9.63 -3.59
N GLU A 114 7.69 -10.63 -3.31
CA GLU A 114 8.63 -10.62 -2.18
C GLU A 114 9.66 -9.48 -2.25
N LEU A 115 9.84 -8.88 -3.43
CA LEU A 115 10.69 -7.71 -3.62
C LEU A 115 9.97 -6.40 -3.25
N ASN A 116 8.64 -6.41 -3.09
CA ASN A 116 7.88 -5.23 -2.69
C ASN A 116 7.59 -5.23 -1.18
N PRO A 117 8.32 -4.43 -0.37
CA PRO A 117 8.13 -4.42 1.08
C PRO A 117 6.81 -3.77 1.50
N VAL A 118 6.12 -3.02 0.65
CA VAL A 118 4.83 -2.37 0.95
C VAL A 118 3.75 -3.42 1.24
N GLU A 119 3.87 -4.62 0.67
CA GLU A 119 3.04 -5.77 1.02
C GLU A 119 3.00 -6.05 2.54
N ARG A 120 4.10 -5.80 3.25
CA ARG A 120 4.16 -5.96 4.72
C ARG A 120 3.41 -4.85 5.45
N VAL A 121 3.36 -3.66 4.89
CA VAL A 121 2.54 -2.56 5.42
C VAL A 121 1.07 -2.97 5.36
N TRP A 122 0.63 -3.55 4.23
CA TRP A 122 -0.73 -4.07 4.09
C TRP A 122 -1.05 -5.20 5.06
N GLN A 123 -0.09 -6.09 5.29
CA GLN A 123 -0.25 -7.16 6.28
C GLN A 123 -0.39 -6.62 7.71
N ASP A 124 0.41 -5.63 8.10
CA ASP A 124 0.32 -4.99 9.41
C ASP A 124 -1.00 -4.21 9.56
N LEU A 125 -1.37 -3.43 8.55
CA LEU A 125 -2.62 -2.67 8.54
C LEU A 125 -3.83 -3.62 8.68
N ARG A 126 -3.88 -4.70 7.91
CA ARG A 126 -4.94 -5.71 8.04
C ARG A 126 -4.98 -6.35 9.44
N LYS A 127 -3.83 -6.61 10.07
CA LYS A 127 -3.79 -7.12 11.46
C LYS A 127 -4.39 -6.13 12.46
N ARG A 128 -4.14 -4.83 12.29
CA ARG A 128 -4.68 -3.78 13.18
C ARG A 128 -6.18 -3.58 12.98
N LEU A 129 -6.70 -3.76 11.77
CA LEU A 129 -8.13 -3.71 11.46
C LEU A 129 -8.93 -4.85 12.09
N LEU A 130 -8.28 -5.91 12.62
CA LEU A 130 -8.94 -7.12 13.16
C LEU A 130 -9.74 -6.91 14.46
N VAL A 131 -9.79 -5.73 15.03
CA VAL A 131 -10.35 -5.49 16.37
C VAL A 131 -11.88 -5.32 16.37
N GLY A 132 -12.56 -5.40 15.22
CA GLY A 132 -14.02 -5.32 15.14
C GLY A 132 -14.56 -5.50 13.72
N LEU A 133 -15.87 -5.62 13.58
CA LEU A 133 -16.54 -5.48 12.29
C LEU A 133 -16.86 -4.01 12.08
N PRO A 134 -16.50 -3.40 10.94
CA PRO A 134 -16.92 -2.05 10.63
C PRO A 134 -18.44 -2.01 10.39
N ASP A 135 -19.11 -0.94 10.80
CA ASP A 135 -20.55 -0.76 10.58
C ASP A 135 -20.91 -0.55 9.09
N GLY A 136 -19.92 -0.23 8.27
CA GLY A 136 -20.05 -0.02 6.84
C GLY A 136 -18.75 0.48 6.20
N LEU A 137 -18.79 0.76 4.90
CA LEU A 137 -17.59 1.17 4.16
C LEU A 137 -16.97 2.46 4.71
N LYS A 138 -17.80 3.41 5.15
CA LYS A 138 -17.30 4.66 5.75
C LYS A 138 -16.51 4.39 7.03
N SER A 139 -17.04 3.57 7.93
CA SER A 139 -16.35 3.19 9.17
C SER A 139 -15.02 2.48 8.87
N LEU A 140 -15.00 1.58 7.86
CA LEU A 140 -13.77 0.92 7.44
C LEU A 140 -12.73 1.92 6.92
N LYS A 141 -13.13 2.91 6.12
CA LYS A 141 -12.26 3.98 5.62
C LYS A 141 -11.69 4.81 6.76
N ASP A 142 -12.54 5.21 7.71
CA ASP A 142 -12.14 5.99 8.89
C ASP A 142 -11.11 5.20 9.74
N ASP A 143 -11.32 3.89 9.93
CA ASP A 143 -10.39 3.01 10.64
C ASP A 143 -9.05 2.85 9.89
N VAL A 144 -9.08 2.65 8.58
CA VAL A 144 -7.87 2.58 7.75
C VAL A 144 -7.10 3.90 7.83
N ALA A 145 -7.77 5.02 7.66
CA ALA A 145 -7.14 6.35 7.73
C ALA A 145 -6.50 6.60 9.12
N ARG A 146 -7.20 6.23 10.19
CA ARG A 146 -6.67 6.35 11.57
C ARG A 146 -5.41 5.52 11.74
N ILE A 147 -5.40 4.25 11.30
CA ILE A 147 -4.22 3.39 11.42
C ILE A 147 -3.05 3.90 10.56
N VAL A 148 -3.34 4.39 9.36
CA VAL A 148 -2.31 5.00 8.48
C VAL A 148 -1.67 6.21 9.15
N CYS A 149 -2.44 7.05 9.83
CA CYS A 149 -1.92 8.20 10.59
C CYS A 149 -1.08 7.81 11.82
N GLU A 150 -1.21 6.58 12.33
CA GLU A 150 -0.39 6.06 13.43
C GLU A 150 1.01 5.56 12.96
N TYR A 151 1.22 5.39 11.66
CA TYR A 151 2.52 4.99 11.14
C TYR A 151 3.50 6.15 11.21
N THR A 152 4.50 6.03 12.08
CA THR A 152 5.64 6.94 12.10
C THR A 152 6.70 6.50 11.07
N PRO A 153 7.60 7.41 10.65
CA PRO A 153 8.71 7.04 9.78
C PRO A 153 9.53 5.86 10.31
N GLU A 154 9.76 5.78 11.62
CA GLU A 154 10.52 4.70 12.24
C GLU A 154 9.80 3.35 12.09
N ILE A 155 8.49 3.33 12.26
CA ILE A 155 7.68 2.12 12.08
C ILE A 155 7.77 1.67 10.62
N LEU A 156 7.54 2.56 9.66
CA LEU A 156 7.57 2.22 8.25
C LEU A 156 8.98 1.81 7.79
N ALA A 157 10.02 2.52 8.22
CA ALA A 157 11.41 2.12 7.92
C ALA A 157 11.76 0.74 8.50
N SER A 158 11.18 0.38 9.65
CA SER A 158 11.34 -0.97 10.23
C SER A 158 10.64 -2.05 9.39
N ILE A 159 9.45 -1.74 8.85
CA ILE A 159 8.65 -2.68 8.05
C ILE A 159 9.24 -2.83 6.63
N THR A 160 9.61 -1.72 5.99
CA THR A 160 9.96 -1.67 4.56
C THR A 160 11.45 -1.61 4.28
N GLY A 161 12.28 -1.39 5.29
CA GLY A 161 13.72 -1.13 5.16
C GLY A 161 14.56 -2.35 4.79
N TYR A 162 14.24 -3.02 3.70
CA TYR A 162 15.02 -4.15 3.21
C TYR A 162 16.46 -3.73 2.86
N PRO A 163 17.47 -4.54 3.20
CA PRO A 163 18.89 -4.18 3.02
C PRO A 163 19.25 -3.80 1.58
N TYR A 164 18.66 -4.45 0.57
CA TYR A 164 18.93 -4.16 -0.84
C TYR A 164 18.34 -2.80 -1.27
N LEU A 165 17.15 -2.42 -0.78
CA LEU A 165 16.54 -1.11 -1.07
C LEU A 165 17.30 0.03 -0.40
N ARG A 166 17.72 -0.16 0.86
CA ARG A 166 18.58 0.83 1.56
C ARG A 166 19.90 1.04 0.85
N ARG A 167 20.52 -0.04 0.32
CA ARG A 167 21.75 0.07 -0.48
C ARG A 167 21.49 0.80 -1.80
N ALA A 168 20.37 0.48 -2.50
CA ALA A 168 19.99 1.17 -3.71
C ALA A 168 19.76 2.67 -3.45
N SER A 169 19.03 3.04 -2.40
CA SER A 169 18.81 4.43 -2.01
C SER A 169 20.14 5.18 -1.77
N ALA A 170 21.10 4.53 -1.11
CA ALA A 170 22.41 5.13 -0.83
C ALA A 170 23.26 5.37 -2.09
N GLN A 171 22.96 4.71 -3.20
CA GLN A 171 23.65 4.88 -4.50
C GLN A 171 23.01 5.95 -5.39
N LEU A 172 21.83 6.45 -5.03
CA LEU A 172 21.12 7.50 -5.79
C LEU A 172 21.51 8.93 -5.38
N ILE A 173 22.43 9.09 -4.44
CA ILE A 173 22.91 10.39 -3.93
C ILE A 173 23.88 11.03 -4.90
#